data_395a051bec04ed3c94be61cba75e8593
#
_entry.id   395a051bec04ed3c94be61cba75e8593
#
_cell.length_a   1.000
_cell.length_b   1.000
_cell.length_c   1.000
_cell.angle_alpha   90.00
_cell.angle_beta   90.00
_cell.angle_gamma   90.00
#
_symmetry.space_group_name_H-M   'P 1'
#
loop_
_entity.id
_entity.type
_entity.pdbx_description
1 polymer ?
#
loop_
_entity_poly.entity_id
_entity_poly.type
_entity_poly.pdbx_seq_one_letter_code
_entity_poly.pdbx_strand_id
1 'polypeptide(L)'
;MNKYLVRIGEKLLDRWGGDYIAFSTKSEQELLDTYEFTIAVNEVLVDLYYEFGDDDEDEEEFVDSGGVNEIRLFNEKIDDNNLIIIYDER
;
A
#
# COMPACT_ATOMS: atom_id res chain seq x y z
N MET A 1 3.53 14.88 12.70
CA MET A 1 2.82 13.84 11.93
C MET A 1 3.78 12.72 11.58
N ASN A 2 3.33 11.47 11.71
CA ASN A 2 4.16 10.31 11.42
C ASN A 2 4.23 10.05 9.92
N LYS A 3 5.38 9.60 9.46
CA LYS A 3 5.60 9.14 8.09
C LYS A 3 5.81 7.63 8.14
N TYR A 4 5.01 6.92 7.39
CA TYR A 4 5.07 5.46 7.33
C TYR A 4 5.50 4.97 5.96
N LEU A 5 6.31 3.92 5.95
CA LEU A 5 6.57 3.13 4.75
C LEU A 5 5.53 2.02 4.72
N VAL A 6 4.81 1.92 3.62
CA VAL A 6 3.74 0.93 3.43
C VAL A 6 4.11 0.06 2.25
N ARG A 7 4.26 -1.24 2.50
CA ARG A 7 4.57 -2.22 1.44
C ARG A 7 3.32 -3.01 1.10
N ILE A 8 2.96 -3.01 -0.17
CA ILE A 8 1.71 -3.58 -0.66
C ILE A 8 2.00 -4.64 -1.72
N GLY A 9 1.27 -5.75 -1.65
CA GLY A 9 1.21 -6.73 -2.74
C GLY A 9 2.31 -7.77 -2.78
N GLU A 10 3.33 -7.66 -1.95
CA GLU A 10 4.50 -8.53 -1.98
C GLU A 10 4.18 -10.01 -1.75
N LYS A 11 3.09 -10.31 -1.04
CA LYS A 11 2.70 -11.68 -0.73
C LYS A 11 2.29 -12.50 -1.93
N LEU A 12 1.80 -11.84 -2.95
CA LEU A 12 1.15 -12.52 -4.06
C LEU A 12 2.16 -13.02 -5.08
N LEU A 13 3.14 -12.23 -5.37
CA LEU A 13 4.01 -12.49 -6.50
C LEU A 13 5.37 -11.87 -6.30
N ASP A 14 6.40 -12.61 -6.62
CA ASP A 14 7.76 -12.09 -6.68
C ASP A 14 7.92 -11.05 -7.80
N ARG A 15 6.95 -10.95 -8.69
CA ARG A 15 7.00 -10.08 -9.87
C ARG A 15 6.47 -8.68 -9.65
N TRP A 16 5.78 -8.42 -8.53
CA TRP A 16 5.29 -7.08 -8.25
C TRP A 16 5.15 -6.86 -6.75
N GLY A 17 5.18 -5.66 -6.39
CA GLY A 17 5.05 -5.15 -5.05
C GLY A 17 5.51 -3.72 -5.09
N GLY A 18 5.09 -2.93 -4.16
CA GLY A 18 5.46 -1.54 -4.14
C GLY A 18 5.60 -1.01 -2.73
N ASP A 19 6.50 -0.07 -2.60
CA ASP A 19 6.66 0.70 -1.38
C ASP A 19 5.99 2.06 -1.59
N TYR A 20 5.18 2.46 -0.61
CA TYR A 20 4.40 3.69 -0.65
C TYR A 20 4.63 4.46 0.64
N ILE A 21 4.28 5.73 0.62
CA ILE A 21 4.41 6.61 1.79
C ILE A 21 3.01 6.98 2.28
N ALA A 22 2.80 6.93 3.60
CA ALA A 22 1.60 7.43 4.24
C ALA A 22 1.96 8.44 5.31
N PHE A 23 1.22 9.54 5.37
CA PHE A 23 1.36 10.55 6.43
C PHE A 23 0.10 10.52 7.30
N SER A 24 0.27 10.25 8.60
CA SER A 24 -0.86 10.15 9.51
C SER A 24 -0.47 10.53 10.93
N THR A 25 -1.42 11.06 11.68
CA THR A 25 -1.28 11.27 13.11
C THR A 25 -1.57 10.02 13.92
N LYS A 26 -2.10 8.98 13.26
CA LYS A 26 -2.50 7.71 13.89
C LYS A 26 -1.31 6.78 14.08
N SER A 27 -1.45 5.82 15.01
CA SER A 27 -0.50 4.72 15.13
C SER A 27 -0.64 3.76 13.94
N GLU A 28 0.31 2.84 13.79
CA GLU A 28 0.24 1.81 12.74
C GLU A 28 -1.08 1.05 12.77
N GLN A 29 -1.47 0.57 13.95
CA GLN A 29 -2.70 -0.21 14.11
C GLN A 29 -3.94 0.62 13.81
N GLU A 30 -4.00 1.85 14.30
CA GLU A 30 -5.11 2.76 14.03
C GLU A 30 -5.23 3.07 12.54
N LEU A 31 -4.09 3.27 11.88
CA LEU A 31 -4.06 3.54 10.44
C LEU A 31 -4.60 2.35 9.65
N LEU A 32 -4.17 1.14 10.01
CA LEU A 32 -4.67 -0.09 9.37
C LEU A 32 -6.17 -0.28 9.55
N ASP A 33 -6.75 0.22 10.66
CA ASP A 33 -8.17 0.15 10.94
C ASP A 33 -8.96 1.31 10.30
N THR A 34 -8.29 2.26 9.68
CA THR A 34 -8.94 3.43 9.07
C THR A 34 -9.54 3.07 7.72
N TYR A 35 -10.82 3.38 7.55
CA TYR A 35 -11.56 3.07 6.32
C TYR A 35 -10.96 3.75 5.09
N GLU A 36 -10.64 5.03 5.20
CA GLU A 36 -10.05 5.80 4.10
C GLU A 36 -8.70 5.24 3.66
N PHE A 37 -7.90 4.75 4.62
CA PHE A 37 -6.65 4.09 4.30
C PHE A 37 -6.88 2.77 3.57
N THR A 38 -7.85 2.00 4.01
CA THR A 38 -8.24 0.75 3.36
C THR A 38 -8.67 0.98 1.91
N ILE A 39 -9.48 2.02 1.67
CA ILE A 39 -9.88 2.40 0.31
C ILE A 39 -8.67 2.73 -0.55
N ALA A 40 -7.73 3.53 -0.02
CA ALA A 40 -6.53 3.91 -0.75
C ALA A 40 -5.67 2.69 -1.12
N VAL A 41 -5.53 1.73 -0.21
CA VAL A 41 -4.82 0.47 -0.46
C VAL A 41 -5.52 -0.33 -1.55
N ASN A 42 -6.84 -0.43 -1.50
CA ASN A 42 -7.61 -1.18 -2.50
C ASN A 42 -7.49 -0.54 -3.90
N GLU A 43 -7.47 0.77 -3.99
CA GLU A 43 -7.27 1.47 -5.26
C GLU A 43 -5.90 1.13 -5.87
N VAL A 44 -4.86 1.08 -5.05
CA VAL A 44 -3.52 0.66 -5.50
C VAL A 44 -3.54 -0.78 -5.98
N LEU A 45 -4.21 -1.68 -5.27
CA LEU A 45 -4.31 -3.09 -5.66
C LEU A 45 -5.05 -3.26 -6.99
N VAL A 46 -6.10 -2.50 -7.22
CA VAL A 46 -6.83 -2.51 -8.49
C VAL A 46 -5.91 -2.06 -9.63
N ASP A 47 -5.16 -0.98 -9.43
CA ASP A 47 -4.21 -0.49 -10.43
C ASP A 47 -3.13 -1.53 -10.73
N LEU A 48 -2.63 -2.21 -9.71
CA LEU A 48 -1.65 -3.28 -9.88
C LEU A 48 -2.23 -4.47 -10.63
N TYR A 49 -3.50 -4.79 -10.40
CA TYR A 49 -4.19 -5.84 -11.12
C TYR A 49 -4.24 -5.54 -12.63
N TYR A 50 -4.61 -4.32 -13.01
CA TYR A 50 -4.65 -3.94 -14.42
C TYR A 50 -3.29 -3.90 -15.08
N GLU A 51 -2.23 -3.65 -14.31
CA GLU A 51 -0.87 -3.58 -14.84
C GLU A 51 -0.18 -4.95 -14.90
N PHE A 52 -0.37 -5.78 -13.88
CA PHE A 52 0.41 -7.01 -13.71
C PHE A 52 -0.44 -8.28 -13.58
N GLY A 53 -1.75 -8.16 -13.44
CA GLY A 53 -2.63 -9.30 -13.29
C GLY A 53 -2.73 -10.13 -14.57
N ASP A 54 -2.95 -11.43 -14.41
CA ASP A 54 -3.19 -12.34 -15.53
C ASP A 54 -4.65 -12.26 -15.97
N ASP A 55 -4.91 -12.53 -17.25
CA ASP A 55 -6.27 -12.54 -17.81
C ASP A 55 -7.19 -13.55 -17.12
N ASP A 56 -6.61 -14.61 -16.55
CA ASP A 56 -7.35 -15.66 -15.85
C ASP A 56 -7.63 -15.33 -14.37
N GLU A 57 -7.08 -14.23 -13.86
CA GLU A 57 -7.30 -13.80 -12.47
C GLU A 57 -8.52 -12.89 -12.40
N ASP A 58 -9.38 -13.14 -11.39
CA ASP A 58 -10.49 -12.26 -11.05
C ASP A 58 -9.97 -11.05 -10.27
N GLU A 59 -10.38 -9.85 -10.66
CA GLU A 59 -10.00 -8.61 -9.98
C GLU A 59 -10.33 -8.64 -8.49
N GLU A 60 -11.54 -9.10 -8.14
CA GLU A 60 -11.99 -9.17 -6.75
C GLU A 60 -11.11 -10.13 -5.94
N GLU A 61 -10.81 -11.29 -6.50
CA GLU A 61 -9.94 -12.28 -5.87
C GLU A 61 -8.52 -11.75 -5.70
N PHE A 62 -8.00 -11.04 -6.69
CA PHE A 62 -6.68 -10.43 -6.62
C PHE A 62 -6.61 -9.38 -5.51
N VAL A 63 -7.60 -8.49 -5.42
CA VAL A 63 -7.66 -7.45 -4.39
C VAL A 63 -7.81 -8.08 -3.00
N ASP A 64 -8.65 -9.09 -2.86
CA ASP A 64 -8.86 -9.78 -1.58
C ASP A 64 -7.63 -10.53 -1.08
N SER A 65 -6.83 -11.07 -2.00
CA SER A 65 -5.60 -11.79 -1.64
C SER A 65 -4.41 -10.87 -1.40
N GLY A 66 -4.49 -9.63 -1.86
CA GLY A 66 -3.47 -8.62 -1.62
C GLY A 66 -3.68 -7.87 -0.31
N GLY A 67 -2.94 -6.81 -0.13
CA GLY A 67 -3.11 -5.94 1.02
C GLY A 67 -1.79 -5.39 1.50
N VAL A 68 -1.83 -4.79 2.69
CA VAL A 68 -0.62 -4.28 3.33
C VAL A 68 0.20 -5.46 3.84
N ASN A 69 1.40 -5.60 3.31
CA ASN A 69 2.34 -6.63 3.73
C ASN A 69 3.19 -6.17 4.92
N GLU A 70 3.56 -4.91 4.92
CA GLU A 70 4.34 -4.31 5.99
C GLU A 70 3.99 -2.83 6.09
N ILE A 71 3.91 -2.32 7.32
CA ILE A 71 3.83 -0.90 7.62
C ILE A 71 4.78 -0.59 8.77
N ARG A 72 5.61 0.43 8.62
CA ARG A 72 6.55 0.85 9.68
C ARG A 72 6.84 2.33 9.61
N LEU A 73 7.25 2.89 10.73
CA LEU A 73 7.73 4.27 10.76
C LEU A 73 8.95 4.42 9.85
N PHE A 74 8.92 5.45 9.04
CA PHE A 74 9.95 5.71 8.04
C PHE A 74 10.78 6.92 8.49
N ASN A 75 11.83 6.66 9.25
CA ASN A 75 12.70 7.68 9.80
C ASN A 75 14.03 7.82 9.05
N GLU A 76 14.23 7.04 8.02
CA GLU A 76 15.47 7.02 7.26
C GLU A 76 15.50 8.20 6.28
N LYS A 77 16.69 8.75 6.07
CA LYS A 77 16.92 9.77 5.06
C LYS A 77 17.10 9.12 3.69
N ILE A 78 16.15 8.30 3.30
CA ILE A 78 16.14 7.72 1.97
C ILE A 78 15.50 8.75 1.04
N ASP A 79 16.00 8.81 -0.17
CA ASP A 79 15.40 9.59 -1.23
C ASP A 79 14.02 9.01 -1.55
N ASP A 80 12.99 9.66 -1.03
CA ASP A 80 11.61 9.24 -1.24
C ASP A 80 10.99 9.85 -2.49
N ASN A 81 11.78 10.50 -3.35
CA ASN A 81 11.28 11.11 -4.57
C ASN A 81 10.66 10.10 -5.55
N ASN A 82 11.04 8.84 -5.43
CA ASN A 82 10.52 7.77 -6.27
C ASN A 82 9.35 7.01 -5.63
N LEU A 83 8.97 7.36 -4.40
CA LEU A 83 7.89 6.70 -3.70
C LEU A 83 6.60 7.49 -3.84
N ILE A 84 5.51 6.77 -4.07
CA ILE A 84 4.18 7.37 -4.24
C ILE A 84 3.54 7.52 -2.87
N ILE A 85 2.92 8.68 -2.64
CA ILE A 85 2.14 8.91 -1.42
C ILE A 85 0.77 8.25 -1.62
N ILE A 86 0.47 7.26 -0.80
CA ILE A 86 -0.79 6.53 -0.86
C ILE A 86 -1.87 7.15 0.04
N TYR A 87 -1.46 7.81 1.12
CA TYR A 87 -2.37 8.39 2.09
C TYR A 87 -1.70 9.61 2.76
N ASP A 88 -2.42 10.70 2.86
CA ASP A 88 -1.84 11.95 3.34
C ASP A 88 -2.87 12.73 4.16
N GLU A 89 -2.60 12.88 5.45
CA GLU A 89 -3.41 13.66 6.37
C GLU A 89 -2.89 15.09 6.58
N ARG A 90 -1.83 15.47 5.88
CA ARG A 90 -1.24 16.82 6.03
C ARG A 90 -2.18 17.91 5.53
#